data_7f5d7e87b02488bb0f774fe4b36aaaef
#
_entry.id   7f5d7e87b02488bb0f774fe4b36aaaef
#
_cell.length_a   1.000
_cell.length_b   1.000
_cell.length_c   1.000
_cell.angle_alpha   90.00
_cell.angle_beta   90.00
_cell.angle_gamma   90.00
#
_symmetry.space_group_name_H-M   'P 1'
#
loop_
_entity.id
_entity.type
_entity.pdbx_description
1 polymer ?
#
loop_
_entity_poly.entity_id
_entity_poly.type
_entity_poly.pdbx_seq_one_letter_code
_entity_poly.pdbx_strand_id
1 'polypeptide(L)'
;MKSVLETINGGAEYLAKRGVEEARRNMEHLLAHRLGCTRMQLYTQFDKPLEEGDLAPLRDLLKRRGEGIPLQHLLGEVAFHGRDFICDGRGLIPRPETEELAEMILADLPQGALEILDMGCGSGVLGLTLAAQRPE
;
A
#
# COMPACT_ATOMS: atom_id res chain seq x y z
N MET A 1 -21.22 -19.70 -2.57
CA MET A 1 -19.84 -19.16 -2.59
C MET A 1 -19.90 -17.82 -3.31
N LYS A 2 -19.22 -16.79 -2.80
CA LYS A 2 -19.16 -15.48 -3.48
C LYS A 2 -18.00 -15.47 -4.47
N SER A 3 -18.22 -14.86 -5.64
CA SER A 3 -17.13 -14.63 -6.59
C SER A 3 -16.23 -13.47 -6.15
N VAL A 4 -15.08 -13.33 -6.79
CA VAL A 4 -14.18 -12.20 -6.63
C VAL A 4 -14.92 -10.87 -6.84
N LEU A 5 -15.70 -10.76 -7.93
CA LEU A 5 -16.44 -9.53 -8.24
C LEU A 5 -17.51 -9.22 -7.18
N GLU A 6 -18.29 -10.20 -6.76
CA GLU A 6 -19.31 -10.02 -5.71
C GLU A 6 -18.68 -9.60 -4.38
N THR A 7 -17.51 -10.15 -4.06
CA THR A 7 -16.74 -9.80 -2.86
C THR A 7 -16.23 -8.37 -2.92
N ILE A 8 -15.69 -7.95 -4.08
CA ILE A 8 -15.25 -6.56 -4.30
C ILE A 8 -16.42 -5.61 -4.14
N ASN A 9 -17.53 -5.87 -4.79
CA ASN A 9 -18.69 -4.98 -4.75
C ASN A 9 -19.27 -4.85 -3.33
N GLY A 10 -19.44 -5.97 -2.62
CA GLY A 10 -19.96 -5.95 -1.25
C GLY A 10 -19.01 -5.27 -0.26
N GLY A 11 -17.70 -5.49 -0.39
CA GLY A 11 -16.70 -4.84 0.44
C GLY A 11 -16.57 -3.34 0.15
N ALA A 12 -16.65 -2.94 -1.11
CA ALA A 12 -16.65 -1.54 -1.52
C ALA A 12 -17.87 -0.79 -0.94
N GLU A 13 -19.04 -1.37 -1.03
CA GLU A 13 -20.26 -0.80 -0.42
C GLU A 13 -20.14 -0.66 1.10
N TYR A 14 -19.58 -1.67 1.77
CA TYR A 14 -19.34 -1.62 3.21
C TYR A 14 -18.40 -0.48 3.61
N LEU A 15 -17.29 -0.29 2.88
CA LEU A 15 -16.31 0.77 3.14
C LEU A 15 -16.89 2.15 2.81
N ALA A 16 -17.63 2.29 1.71
CA ALA A 16 -18.26 3.55 1.32
C ALA A 16 -19.26 4.04 2.38
N LYS A 17 -20.07 3.14 2.95
CA LYS A 17 -20.99 3.46 4.06
C LYS A 17 -20.29 3.93 5.33
N ARG A 18 -18.98 3.69 5.46
CA ARG A 18 -18.13 4.15 6.56
C ARG A 18 -17.30 5.38 6.21
N GLY A 19 -17.55 6.00 5.06
CA GLY A 19 -16.85 7.22 4.63
C GLY A 19 -15.41 6.98 4.15
N VAL A 20 -15.06 5.75 3.80
CA VAL A 20 -13.73 5.45 3.24
C VAL A 20 -13.70 5.93 1.79
N GLU A 21 -12.84 6.88 1.53
CA GLU A 21 -12.57 7.36 0.17
C GLU A 21 -11.99 6.25 -0.70
N GLU A 22 -12.23 6.29 -2.02
CA GLU A 22 -11.81 5.24 -2.95
C GLU A 22 -12.14 3.82 -2.47
N ALA A 23 -13.33 3.62 -1.88
CA ALA A 23 -13.75 2.38 -1.21
C ALA A 23 -13.51 1.13 -2.07
N ARG A 24 -13.81 1.19 -3.38
CA ARG A 24 -13.58 0.10 -4.31
C ARG A 24 -12.10 -0.24 -4.45
N ARG A 25 -11.24 0.78 -4.62
CA ARG A 25 -9.80 0.61 -4.74
C ARG A 25 -9.19 0.03 -3.45
N ASN A 26 -9.64 0.51 -2.29
CA ASN A 26 -9.26 -0.06 -0.99
C ASN A 26 -9.61 -1.55 -0.92
N MET A 27 -10.85 -1.92 -1.29
CA MET A 27 -11.29 -3.30 -1.28
C MET A 27 -10.49 -4.20 -2.21
N GLU A 28 -10.17 -3.73 -3.41
CA GLU A 28 -9.34 -4.45 -4.38
C GLU A 28 -7.93 -4.71 -3.84
N HIS A 29 -7.31 -3.73 -3.17
CA HIS A 29 -6.01 -3.92 -2.52
C HIS A 29 -6.05 -4.96 -1.40
N LEU A 30 -7.05 -4.90 -0.53
CA LEU A 30 -7.21 -5.86 0.57
C LEU A 30 -7.41 -7.29 0.04
N LEU A 31 -8.24 -7.45 -1.01
CA LEU A 31 -8.47 -8.76 -1.61
C LEU A 31 -7.23 -9.27 -2.35
N ALA A 32 -6.55 -8.43 -3.12
CA ALA A 32 -5.32 -8.79 -3.81
C ALA A 32 -4.23 -9.25 -2.82
N HIS A 33 -4.03 -8.49 -1.74
CA HIS A 33 -3.12 -8.85 -0.66
C HIS A 33 -3.48 -10.21 -0.04
N ARG A 34 -4.77 -10.45 0.26
CA ARG A 34 -5.23 -11.73 0.82
C ARG A 34 -5.00 -12.91 -0.11
N LEU A 35 -5.18 -12.73 -1.42
CA LEU A 35 -5.01 -13.77 -2.43
C LEU A 35 -3.56 -13.92 -2.92
N GLY A 36 -2.63 -13.08 -2.48
CA GLY A 36 -1.24 -13.08 -2.94
C GLY A 36 -1.09 -12.76 -4.42
N CYS A 37 -1.92 -11.85 -4.94
CA CYS A 37 -1.92 -11.47 -6.36
C CYS A 37 -1.92 -9.95 -6.52
N THR A 38 -1.69 -9.47 -7.74
CA THR A 38 -1.81 -8.06 -8.07
C THR A 38 -3.28 -7.64 -8.29
N ARG A 39 -3.59 -6.36 -8.13
CA ARG A 39 -4.92 -5.84 -8.48
C ARG A 39 -5.30 -6.14 -9.93
N MET A 40 -4.36 -6.06 -10.86
CA MET A 40 -4.62 -6.38 -12.28
C MET A 40 -5.06 -7.83 -12.47
N GLN A 41 -4.46 -8.76 -11.72
CA GLN A 41 -4.83 -10.17 -11.78
C GLN A 41 -6.24 -10.44 -11.25
N LEU A 42 -6.78 -9.59 -10.34
CA LEU A 42 -8.18 -9.72 -9.91
C LEU A 42 -9.15 -9.54 -11.08
N TYR A 43 -8.86 -8.62 -12.00
CA TYR A 43 -9.73 -8.33 -13.16
C TYR A 43 -9.84 -9.52 -14.13
N THR A 44 -8.84 -10.39 -14.15
CA THR A 44 -8.88 -11.62 -14.96
C THR A 44 -9.55 -12.80 -14.25
N GLN A 45 -9.97 -12.62 -12.99
CA GLN A 45 -10.50 -13.67 -12.14
C GLN A 45 -11.86 -13.32 -11.50
N PHE A 46 -12.63 -12.41 -12.08
CA PHE A 46 -13.86 -11.91 -11.48
C PHE A 46 -14.89 -12.99 -11.17
N ASP A 47 -14.97 -14.04 -11.97
CA ASP A 47 -15.91 -15.15 -11.80
C ASP A 47 -15.39 -16.25 -10.86
N LYS A 48 -14.11 -16.17 -10.44
CA LYS A 48 -13.52 -17.16 -9.54
C LYS A 48 -14.24 -17.16 -8.20
N PRO A 49 -14.77 -18.32 -7.75
CA PRO A 49 -15.36 -18.42 -6.42
C PRO A 49 -14.28 -18.35 -5.34
N LEU A 50 -14.62 -17.71 -4.23
CA LEU A 50 -13.77 -17.60 -3.05
C LEU A 50 -14.24 -18.55 -1.95
N GLU A 51 -13.30 -19.17 -1.29
CA GLU A 51 -13.57 -20.06 -0.17
C GLU A 51 -13.66 -19.29 1.17
N GLU A 52 -14.25 -19.91 2.18
CA GLU A 52 -14.37 -19.30 3.50
C GLU A 52 -13.01 -19.01 4.15
N GLY A 53 -11.98 -19.82 3.83
CA GLY A 53 -10.61 -19.61 4.24
C GLY A 53 -10.01 -18.30 3.73
N ASP A 54 -10.46 -17.79 2.57
CA ASP A 54 -10.07 -16.49 2.03
C ASP A 54 -10.92 -15.36 2.60
N LEU A 55 -12.22 -15.62 2.78
CA LEU A 55 -13.19 -14.61 3.18
C LEU A 55 -13.09 -14.24 4.67
N ALA A 56 -12.79 -15.19 5.55
CA ALA A 56 -12.75 -14.92 7.00
C ALA A 56 -11.64 -13.90 7.38
N PRO A 57 -10.37 -14.06 6.97
CA PRO A 57 -9.34 -13.05 7.22
C PRO A 57 -9.63 -11.71 6.52
N LEU A 58 -10.21 -11.75 5.32
CA LEU A 58 -10.57 -10.55 4.58
C LEU A 58 -11.63 -9.72 5.33
N ARG A 59 -12.59 -10.35 6.00
CA ARG A 59 -13.60 -9.65 6.82
C ARG A 59 -12.95 -8.88 7.98
N ASP A 60 -11.92 -9.42 8.61
CA ASP A 60 -11.17 -8.73 9.66
C ASP A 60 -10.47 -7.50 9.11
N LEU A 61 -9.74 -7.63 8.00
CA LEU A 61 -9.09 -6.50 7.33
C LEU A 61 -10.09 -5.41 6.94
N LEU A 62 -11.23 -5.83 6.38
CA LEU A 62 -12.29 -4.93 5.95
C LEU A 62 -12.91 -4.16 7.15
N LYS A 63 -13.15 -4.86 8.27
CA LYS A 63 -13.63 -4.25 9.50
C LYS A 63 -12.67 -3.21 10.03
N ARG A 64 -11.40 -3.56 10.17
CA ARG A 64 -10.33 -2.67 10.65
C ARG A 64 -10.15 -1.46 9.73
N ARG A 65 -10.26 -1.64 8.40
CA ARG A 65 -10.23 -0.52 7.46
C ARG A 65 -11.43 0.40 7.65
N GLY A 66 -12.62 -0.14 7.85
CA GLY A 66 -13.83 0.62 8.15
C GLY A 66 -13.82 1.32 9.51
N GLU A 67 -12.98 0.90 10.45
CA GLU A 67 -12.71 1.55 11.73
C GLU A 67 -11.65 2.66 11.64
N GLY A 68 -11.11 2.92 10.44
CA GLY A 68 -10.19 4.02 10.17
C GLY A 68 -8.70 3.62 10.12
N ILE A 69 -8.35 2.35 10.29
CA ILE A 69 -6.94 1.93 10.15
C ILE A 69 -6.50 2.14 8.69
N PRO A 70 -5.38 2.84 8.45
CA PRO A 70 -4.88 3.10 7.11
C PRO A 70 -4.65 1.82 6.30
N LEU A 71 -4.92 1.87 4.99
CA LEU A 71 -4.74 0.73 4.10
C LEU A 71 -3.31 0.17 4.17
N GLN A 72 -2.30 1.03 4.10
CA GLN A 72 -0.89 0.64 4.12
C GLN A 72 -0.49 -0.10 5.41
N HIS A 73 -1.08 0.27 6.55
CA HIS A 73 -0.86 -0.45 7.81
C HIS A 73 -1.49 -1.85 7.80
N LEU A 74 -2.61 -2.03 7.09
CA LEU A 74 -3.25 -3.34 6.94
C LEU A 74 -2.51 -4.24 5.97
N LEU A 75 -1.93 -3.66 4.91
CA LEU A 75 -1.09 -4.37 3.95
C LEU A 75 0.30 -4.67 4.52
N GLY A 76 0.77 -3.90 5.51
CA GLY A 76 2.10 -4.02 6.10
C GLY A 76 3.22 -3.45 5.23
N GLU A 77 2.88 -2.83 4.11
CA GLU A 77 3.82 -2.30 3.13
C GLU A 77 3.29 -1.05 2.42
N VAL A 78 4.21 -0.25 1.88
CA VAL A 78 3.93 0.89 1.03
C VAL A 78 4.94 0.95 -0.11
N ALA A 79 4.45 1.16 -1.33
CA ALA A 79 5.31 1.43 -2.47
C ALA A 79 5.83 2.88 -2.38
N PHE A 80 7.14 3.07 -2.60
CA PHE A 80 7.78 4.37 -2.64
C PHE A 80 8.96 4.33 -3.61
N HIS A 81 8.94 5.19 -4.61
CA HIS A 81 9.97 5.30 -5.64
C HIS A 81 10.37 3.94 -6.27
N GLY A 82 9.37 3.15 -6.65
CA GLY A 82 9.54 1.84 -7.28
C GLY A 82 10.03 0.70 -6.36
N ARG A 83 10.02 0.91 -5.04
CA ARG A 83 10.38 -0.09 -4.03
C ARG A 83 9.27 -0.26 -3.01
N ASP A 84 9.16 -1.45 -2.44
CA ASP A 84 8.23 -1.73 -1.35
C ASP A 84 8.96 -1.59 -0.01
N PHE A 85 8.39 -0.80 0.90
CA PHE A 85 8.89 -0.57 2.24
C PHE A 85 7.90 -1.11 3.27
N ILE A 86 8.42 -1.66 4.36
CA ILE A 86 7.59 -2.05 5.53
C ILE A 86 6.88 -0.80 6.05
N CYS A 87 5.58 -0.92 6.25
CA CYS A 87 4.74 0.18 6.72
C CYS A 87 3.77 -0.31 7.79
N ASP A 88 3.94 0.18 9.00
CA ASP A 88 3.06 -0.13 10.14
C ASP A 88 2.86 1.10 11.03
N GLY A 89 2.15 0.93 12.16
CA GLY A 89 1.81 2.03 13.05
C GLY A 89 2.97 2.72 13.78
N ARG A 90 4.23 2.29 13.57
CA ARG A 90 5.42 2.90 14.19
C ARG A 90 5.92 4.14 13.49
N GLY A 91 5.55 4.33 12.22
CA GLY A 91 6.01 5.45 11.40
C GLY A 91 4.92 6.10 10.59
N LEU A 92 5.15 7.35 10.19
CA LEU A 92 4.27 8.07 9.26
C LEU A 92 4.28 7.36 7.89
N ILE A 93 3.10 7.16 7.32
CA ILE A 93 2.97 6.65 5.96
C ILE A 93 3.58 7.66 4.98
N PRO A 94 4.54 7.25 4.15
CA PRO A 94 5.14 8.14 3.14
C PRO A 94 4.10 8.77 2.24
N ARG A 95 4.28 10.05 1.94
CA ARG A 95 3.40 10.82 1.05
C ARG A 95 3.95 10.82 -0.38
N PRO A 96 3.08 10.85 -1.42
CA PRO A 96 3.52 10.92 -2.82
C PRO A 96 4.44 12.10 -3.12
N GLU A 97 4.20 13.25 -2.49
CA GLU A 97 5.02 14.46 -2.64
C GLU A 97 6.48 14.24 -2.19
N THR A 98 6.71 13.29 -1.30
CA THR A 98 8.08 12.92 -0.89
C THR A 98 8.82 12.14 -1.98
N GLU A 99 8.13 11.45 -2.88
CA GLU A 99 8.74 10.83 -4.07
C GLU A 99 9.27 11.91 -5.03
N GLU A 100 8.49 12.98 -5.25
CA GLU A 100 8.92 14.12 -6.06
C GLU A 100 10.18 14.78 -5.46
N LEU A 101 10.20 14.93 -4.13
CA LEU A 101 11.37 15.45 -3.42
C LEU A 101 12.59 14.53 -3.63
N ALA A 102 12.42 13.21 -3.57
CA ALA A 102 13.51 12.27 -3.81
C ALA A 102 14.09 12.44 -5.24
N GLU A 103 13.22 12.60 -6.24
CA GLU A 103 13.65 12.82 -7.63
C GLU A 103 14.41 14.14 -7.78
N MET A 104 13.93 15.22 -7.17
CA MET A 104 14.62 16.52 -7.19
C MET A 104 16.02 16.44 -6.54
N ILE A 105 16.12 15.80 -5.38
CA ILE A 105 17.40 15.61 -4.69
C ILE A 105 18.35 14.80 -5.58
N LEU A 106 17.91 13.67 -6.13
CA LEU A 106 18.73 12.81 -6.98
C LEU A 106 19.25 13.53 -8.23
N ALA A 107 18.48 14.47 -8.79
CA ALA A 107 18.88 15.27 -9.94
C ALA A 107 19.97 16.30 -9.59
N ASP A 108 19.96 16.81 -8.36
CA ASP A 108 20.87 17.88 -7.91
C ASP A 108 22.09 17.37 -7.13
N LEU A 109 22.14 16.09 -6.74
CA LEU A 109 23.26 15.53 -6.00
C LEU A 109 24.56 15.60 -6.82
N PRO A 110 25.68 16.09 -6.23
CA PRO A 110 26.98 16.08 -6.88
C PRO A 110 27.48 14.65 -7.12
N GLN A 111 28.45 14.50 -8.01
CA GLN A 111 29.09 13.21 -8.28
C GLN A 111 30.03 12.81 -7.13
N GLY A 112 30.21 11.51 -6.94
CA GLY A 112 31.12 10.92 -5.95
C GLY A 112 30.45 10.55 -4.63
N ALA A 113 31.26 10.10 -3.69
CA ALA A 113 30.81 9.66 -2.36
C ALA A 113 30.27 10.86 -1.56
N LEU A 114 29.11 10.68 -0.93
CA LEU A 114 28.42 11.71 -0.17
C LEU A 114 27.99 11.19 1.19
N GLU A 115 28.00 12.07 2.18
CA GLU A 115 27.33 11.84 3.46
C GLU A 115 26.03 12.65 3.50
N ILE A 116 24.92 11.98 3.74
CA ILE A 116 23.58 12.61 3.78
C ILE A 116 23.00 12.42 5.17
N LEU A 117 22.52 13.50 5.77
CA LEU A 117 21.78 13.51 7.03
C LEU A 117 20.30 13.78 6.73
N ASP A 118 19.46 12.80 7.00
CA ASP A 118 17.99 12.91 6.90
C ASP A 118 17.39 13.23 8.28
N MET A 119 17.14 14.52 8.53
CA MET A 119 16.55 14.98 9.79
C MET A 119 15.03 14.86 9.75
N GLY A 120 14.46 14.16 10.76
CA GLY A 120 13.03 13.86 10.76
C GLY A 120 12.66 12.74 9.79
N CYS A 121 13.54 11.77 9.63
CA CYS A 121 13.48 10.71 8.61
C CYS A 121 12.20 9.86 8.59
N GLY A 122 11.36 9.91 9.64
CA GLY A 122 10.16 9.09 9.74
C GLY A 122 10.50 7.60 9.64
N SER A 123 9.94 6.92 8.63
CA SER A 123 10.26 5.51 8.33
C SER A 123 11.58 5.31 7.56
N GLY A 124 12.30 6.39 7.26
CA GLY A 124 13.59 6.36 6.58
C GLY A 124 13.52 6.16 5.05
N VAL A 125 12.33 6.19 4.46
CA VAL A 125 12.15 5.89 3.02
C VAL A 125 12.93 6.82 2.12
N LEU A 126 13.07 8.11 2.46
CA LEU A 126 13.82 9.07 1.64
C LEU A 126 15.31 8.73 1.66
N GLY A 127 15.93 8.66 2.83
CA GLY A 127 17.36 8.33 2.97
C GLY A 127 17.70 6.98 2.37
N LEU A 128 16.88 5.94 2.59
CA LEU A 128 17.06 4.61 2.03
C LEU A 128 16.93 4.61 0.50
N THR A 129 16.01 5.40 -0.06
CA THR A 129 15.84 5.55 -1.51
C THR A 129 17.07 6.21 -2.12
N LEU A 130 17.57 7.30 -1.54
CA LEU A 130 18.79 7.98 -1.99
C LEU A 130 20.00 7.05 -1.96
N ALA A 131 20.21 6.33 -0.85
CA ALA A 131 21.30 5.37 -0.72
C ALA A 131 21.22 4.23 -1.73
N ALA A 132 20.00 3.75 -2.04
CA ALA A 132 19.81 2.68 -3.02
C ALA A 132 20.00 3.12 -4.48
N GLN A 133 19.76 4.41 -4.78
CA GLN A 133 19.97 4.99 -6.12
C GLN A 133 21.43 5.45 -6.34
N ARG A 134 22.14 5.74 -5.26
CA ARG A 134 23.53 6.20 -5.23
C ARG A 134 24.34 5.36 -4.25
N PRO A 135 24.73 4.14 -4.63
CA PRO A 135 25.38 3.18 -3.74
C PRO A 135 26.86 3.47 -3.43
N GLU A 136 27.43 4.53 -4.04
CA GLU A 136 28.85 4.91 -3.88
C GLU A 136 29.08 5.89 -2.73
#